data_0fb352b5e439a1d273060be9beb85122
#
_entry.id   0fb352b5e439a1d273060be9beb85122
#
_cell.length_a   1.000
_cell.length_b   1.000
_cell.length_c   1.000
_cell.angle_alpha   90.00
_cell.angle_beta   90.00
_cell.angle_gamma   90.00
#
_symmetry.space_group_name_H-M   'P 1'
#
loop_
_entity.id
_entity.type
_entity.pdbx_description
1 polymer ?
#
loop_
_entity_poly.entity_id
_entity_poly.type
_entity_poly.pdbx_seq_one_letter_code
_entity_poly.pdbx_strand_id
1 'polypeptide(L)'
;MTKELQALGEAIISRKHEIAKAVHEHRYSGTVLTEAQKYDLGKIEQQILEVRANFVELFGEGLIGHEDTNQVFDKITNWGKETGEYIYKLGASLDEALKDTTFYREQLWKAIREEAKDMPAAVFFDVLDVIDPLMDHAIYSFSLTFVEAHQKSLENAKTALLELSVPVVPLMPGVGVLPLVGNVDTERAQLLMEETLDQAVKLKLTHLIFDVSGVMIVDTMVADQLFKVISALSLVGVKTIMTGIRPEVAHTMVTLGLNLEGIMVKSNLHQAFKEIQNLQNA
;
A
#
# COMPACT_ATOMS: atom_id res chain seq x y z
N MET A 1 -1.49 19.20 -43.48
CA MET A 1 -1.53 19.15 -42.01
C MET A 1 -2.33 17.93 -41.53
N THR A 2 -3.63 17.89 -41.61
CA THR A 2 -4.45 16.75 -41.11
C THR A 2 -4.10 15.39 -41.76
N LYS A 3 -3.77 15.37 -43.05
CA LYS A 3 -3.39 14.13 -43.76
C LYS A 3 -2.00 13.64 -43.39
N GLU A 4 -1.05 14.53 -43.15
CA GLU A 4 0.30 14.18 -42.73
C GLU A 4 0.30 13.58 -41.33
N LEU A 5 -0.42 14.18 -40.38
CA LEU A 5 -0.53 13.65 -39.01
C LEU A 5 -1.25 12.30 -39.01
N GLN A 6 -2.30 12.15 -39.82
CA GLN A 6 -2.99 10.87 -39.96
C GLN A 6 -2.07 9.78 -40.51
N ALA A 7 -1.29 10.07 -41.58
CA ALA A 7 -0.35 9.11 -42.15
C ALA A 7 0.74 8.68 -41.12
N LEU A 8 1.28 9.65 -40.35
CA LEU A 8 2.24 9.36 -39.29
C LEU A 8 1.61 8.51 -38.17
N GLY A 9 0.38 8.78 -37.78
CA GLY A 9 -0.34 7.99 -36.81
C GLY A 9 -0.56 6.54 -37.25
N GLU A 10 -1.01 6.34 -38.52
CA GLU A 10 -1.17 5.02 -39.13
C GLU A 10 0.18 4.26 -39.20
N ALA A 11 1.27 4.95 -39.53
CA ALA A 11 2.61 4.38 -39.55
C ALA A 11 3.07 3.90 -38.15
N ILE A 12 2.84 4.71 -37.11
CA ILE A 12 3.13 4.31 -35.73
C ILE A 12 2.33 3.07 -35.34
N ILE A 13 1.02 3.06 -35.61
CA ILE A 13 0.13 1.92 -35.29
C ILE A 13 0.59 0.65 -36.02
N SER A 14 0.96 0.76 -37.29
CA SER A 14 1.45 -0.37 -38.09
C SER A 14 2.74 -0.97 -37.54
N ARG A 15 3.56 -0.16 -36.86
CA ARG A 15 4.87 -0.53 -36.29
C ARG A 15 4.84 -0.76 -34.78
N LYS A 16 3.67 -0.75 -34.16
CA LYS A 16 3.55 -0.81 -32.70
C LYS A 16 4.27 -2.01 -32.07
N HIS A 17 4.20 -3.20 -32.67
CA HIS A 17 4.87 -4.39 -32.17
C HIS A 17 6.40 -4.36 -32.40
N GLU A 18 6.88 -3.76 -33.51
CA GLU A 18 8.31 -3.51 -33.74
C GLU A 18 8.89 -2.59 -32.67
N ILE A 19 8.22 -1.47 -32.41
CA ILE A 19 8.63 -0.50 -31.39
C ILE A 19 8.59 -1.13 -29.99
N ALA A 20 7.50 -1.82 -29.66
CA ALA A 20 7.35 -2.51 -28.38
C ALA A 20 8.48 -3.51 -28.13
N LYS A 21 8.84 -4.29 -29.16
CA LYS A 21 9.94 -5.26 -29.11
C LYS A 21 11.29 -4.57 -28.92
N ALA A 22 11.57 -3.48 -29.64
CA ALA A 22 12.80 -2.72 -29.51
C ALA A 22 12.98 -2.16 -28.08
N VAL A 23 11.91 -1.63 -27.48
CA VAL A 23 11.92 -1.16 -26.08
C VAL A 23 12.15 -2.32 -25.11
N HIS A 24 11.50 -3.48 -25.34
CA HIS A 24 11.64 -4.66 -24.51
C HIS A 24 13.08 -5.21 -24.54
N GLU A 25 13.66 -5.38 -25.73
CA GLU A 25 15.03 -5.86 -25.90
C GLU A 25 16.05 -4.92 -25.26
N HIS A 26 15.84 -3.61 -25.41
CA HIS A 26 16.70 -2.61 -24.78
C HIS A 26 16.70 -2.71 -23.26
N ARG A 27 15.51 -2.88 -22.64
CA ARG A 27 15.36 -3.00 -21.18
C ARG A 27 16.22 -4.11 -20.59
N TYR A 28 16.33 -5.23 -21.30
CA TYR A 28 17.09 -6.39 -20.84
C TYR A 28 18.50 -6.47 -21.41
N SER A 29 18.88 -5.49 -22.27
CA SER A 29 20.23 -5.43 -22.82
C SER A 29 21.25 -5.18 -21.69
N GLY A 30 22.23 -6.07 -21.57
CA GLY A 30 23.25 -6.01 -20.52
C GLY A 30 22.83 -6.55 -19.14
N THR A 31 21.59 -7.02 -18.97
CA THR A 31 21.14 -7.64 -17.72
C THR A 31 21.40 -9.13 -17.73
N VAL A 32 22.16 -9.64 -16.77
CA VAL A 32 22.37 -11.08 -16.59
C VAL A 32 21.23 -11.65 -15.76
N LEU A 33 20.23 -12.24 -16.43
CA LEU A 33 19.12 -12.90 -15.76
C LEU A 33 19.52 -14.32 -15.35
N THR A 34 19.09 -14.74 -14.16
CA THR A 34 19.17 -16.14 -13.73
C THR A 34 18.20 -17.01 -14.53
N GLU A 35 18.42 -18.33 -14.57
CA GLU A 35 17.51 -19.26 -15.28
C GLU A 35 16.08 -19.21 -14.75
N ALA A 36 15.87 -19.02 -13.44
CA ALA A 36 14.56 -18.84 -12.85
C ALA A 36 13.89 -17.55 -13.34
N GLN A 37 14.62 -16.43 -13.37
CA GLN A 37 14.11 -15.17 -13.89
C GLN A 37 13.77 -15.22 -15.39
N LYS A 38 14.58 -15.90 -16.20
CA LYS A 38 14.26 -16.14 -17.63
C LYS A 38 13.00 -16.94 -17.81
N TYR A 39 12.82 -17.98 -16.99
CA TYR A 39 11.63 -18.82 -17.05
C TYR A 39 10.36 -18.06 -16.67
N ASP A 40 10.41 -17.28 -15.60
CA ASP A 40 9.27 -16.47 -15.15
C ASP A 40 8.97 -15.33 -16.14
N LEU A 41 10.00 -14.66 -16.66
CA LEU A 41 9.84 -13.65 -17.71
C LEU A 41 9.21 -14.27 -18.96
N GLY A 42 9.66 -15.43 -19.43
CA GLY A 42 9.10 -16.08 -20.60
C GLY A 42 7.61 -16.39 -20.50
N LYS A 43 7.07 -16.60 -19.29
CA LYS A 43 5.63 -16.82 -19.07
C LYS A 43 4.78 -15.58 -19.34
N ILE A 44 5.33 -14.39 -19.10
CA ILE A 44 4.60 -13.11 -19.16
C ILE A 44 5.11 -12.21 -20.30
N GLU A 45 6.18 -12.62 -21.00
CA GLU A 45 6.83 -11.80 -22.03
C GLU A 45 5.86 -11.35 -23.12
N GLN A 46 5.05 -12.28 -23.62
CA GLN A 46 4.05 -11.95 -24.65
C GLN A 46 3.02 -10.95 -24.14
N GLN A 47 2.58 -11.06 -22.88
CA GLN A 47 1.66 -10.12 -22.27
C GLN A 47 2.31 -8.74 -22.09
N ILE A 48 3.57 -8.69 -21.68
CA ILE A 48 4.33 -7.45 -21.57
C ILE A 48 4.48 -6.77 -22.94
N LEU A 49 4.80 -7.53 -23.99
CA LEU A 49 4.94 -7.00 -25.33
C LEU A 49 3.62 -6.44 -25.85
N GLU A 50 2.49 -7.07 -25.55
CA GLU A 50 1.17 -6.56 -25.94
C GLU A 50 0.82 -5.27 -25.19
N VAL A 51 1.07 -5.19 -23.88
CA VAL A 51 0.88 -3.96 -23.09
C VAL A 51 1.74 -2.83 -23.66
N ARG A 52 2.98 -3.12 -24.10
CA ARG A 52 3.89 -2.14 -24.72
C ARG A 52 3.36 -1.71 -26.10
N ALA A 53 2.88 -2.64 -26.91
CA ALA A 53 2.33 -2.34 -28.22
C ALA A 53 1.07 -1.46 -28.13
N ASN A 54 0.16 -1.77 -27.19
CA ASN A 54 -1.02 -0.97 -26.91
C ASN A 54 -0.66 0.45 -26.45
N PHE A 55 0.42 0.61 -25.68
CA PHE A 55 0.93 1.92 -25.30
C PHE A 55 1.41 2.74 -26.51
N VAL A 56 2.15 2.11 -27.42
CA VAL A 56 2.60 2.76 -28.66
C VAL A 56 1.41 3.15 -29.54
N GLU A 57 0.37 2.32 -29.62
CA GLU A 57 -0.84 2.59 -30.39
C GLU A 57 -1.54 3.89 -29.98
N LEU A 58 -1.57 4.21 -28.68
CA LEU A 58 -2.17 5.44 -28.16
C LEU A 58 -1.58 6.71 -28.75
N PHE A 59 -0.27 6.72 -29.06
CA PHE A 59 0.38 7.87 -29.70
C PHE A 59 -0.02 7.98 -31.17
N GLY A 60 -0.15 6.86 -31.87
CA GLY A 60 -0.68 6.84 -33.24
C GLY A 60 -2.13 7.33 -33.30
N GLU A 61 -2.96 6.85 -32.39
CA GLU A 61 -4.35 7.34 -32.27
C GLU A 61 -4.40 8.84 -31.96
N GLY A 62 -3.47 9.34 -31.11
CA GLY A 62 -3.37 10.76 -30.79
C GLY A 62 -3.07 11.63 -32.01
N LEU A 63 -2.20 11.17 -32.90
CA LEU A 63 -1.91 11.88 -34.16
C LEU A 63 -3.08 11.82 -35.14
N ILE A 64 -3.81 10.70 -35.21
CA ILE A 64 -5.01 10.57 -36.06
C ILE A 64 -6.14 11.47 -35.55
N GLY A 65 -6.35 11.48 -34.23
CA GLY A 65 -7.40 12.23 -33.55
C GLY A 65 -6.97 13.61 -33.03
N HIS A 66 -5.94 14.22 -33.62
CA HIS A 66 -5.33 15.46 -33.15
C HIS A 66 -6.27 16.67 -33.00
N GLU A 67 -7.44 16.68 -33.63
CA GLU A 67 -8.49 17.70 -33.48
C GLU A 67 -9.28 17.57 -32.17
N ASP A 68 -9.40 16.36 -31.65
CA ASP A 68 -9.99 16.08 -30.33
C ASP A 68 -9.22 14.97 -29.61
N THR A 69 -8.22 15.37 -28.86
CA THR A 69 -7.33 14.46 -28.12
C THR A 69 -7.94 13.97 -26.79
N ASN A 70 -9.10 14.48 -26.34
CA ASN A 70 -9.68 14.15 -25.04
C ASN A 70 -9.89 12.64 -24.86
N GLN A 71 -10.41 11.96 -25.90
CA GLN A 71 -10.62 10.50 -25.86
C GLN A 71 -9.30 9.73 -25.68
N VAL A 72 -8.20 10.22 -26.29
CA VAL A 72 -6.88 9.57 -26.17
C VAL A 72 -6.30 9.82 -24.78
N PHE A 73 -6.48 11.00 -24.20
CA PHE A 73 -6.11 11.27 -22.80
C PHE A 73 -6.83 10.33 -21.83
N ASP A 74 -8.13 10.09 -22.03
CA ASP A 74 -8.89 9.12 -21.21
C ASP A 74 -8.35 7.70 -21.36
N LYS A 75 -8.04 7.27 -22.60
CA LYS A 75 -7.42 5.96 -22.86
C LYS A 75 -6.06 5.84 -22.18
N ILE A 76 -5.23 6.88 -22.25
CA ILE A 76 -3.91 6.92 -21.58
C ILE A 76 -4.07 6.86 -20.05
N THR A 77 -5.07 7.57 -19.49
CA THR A 77 -5.37 7.49 -18.06
C THR A 77 -5.73 6.07 -17.65
N ASN A 78 -6.57 5.38 -18.42
CA ASN A 78 -6.94 3.99 -18.15
C ASN A 78 -5.75 3.04 -18.30
N TRP A 79 -4.97 3.20 -19.37
CA TRP A 79 -3.72 2.46 -19.54
C TRP A 79 -2.77 2.65 -18.35
N GLY A 80 -2.59 3.89 -17.90
CA GLY A 80 -1.75 4.23 -16.73
C GLY A 80 -2.22 3.53 -15.46
N LYS A 81 -3.56 3.50 -15.22
CA LYS A 81 -4.16 2.79 -14.08
C LYS A 81 -3.89 1.28 -14.13
N GLU A 82 -4.25 0.64 -15.25
CA GLU A 82 -4.11 -0.81 -15.40
C GLU A 82 -2.64 -1.24 -15.35
N THR A 83 -1.78 -0.52 -16.09
CA THR A 83 -0.35 -0.86 -16.18
C THR A 83 0.39 -0.52 -14.90
N GLY A 84 0.08 0.60 -14.23
CA GLY A 84 0.69 0.98 -12.96
C GLY A 84 0.43 -0.05 -11.87
N GLU A 85 -0.82 -0.50 -11.72
CA GLU A 85 -1.16 -1.58 -10.79
C GLU A 85 -0.50 -2.91 -11.17
N TYR A 86 -0.49 -3.26 -12.46
CA TYR A 86 0.10 -4.50 -12.95
C TYR A 86 1.60 -4.57 -12.67
N ILE A 87 2.34 -3.53 -13.03
CA ILE A 87 3.79 -3.45 -12.84
C ILE A 87 4.15 -3.43 -11.34
N TYR A 88 3.34 -2.73 -10.51
CA TYR A 88 3.50 -2.77 -9.06
C TYR A 88 3.34 -4.21 -8.51
N LYS A 89 2.31 -4.94 -8.95
CA LYS A 89 2.07 -6.34 -8.53
C LYS A 89 3.18 -7.30 -8.97
N LEU A 90 3.88 -6.99 -10.07
CA LEU A 90 5.07 -7.73 -10.50
C LEU A 90 6.32 -7.45 -9.64
N GLY A 91 6.25 -6.49 -8.71
CA GLY A 91 7.36 -6.15 -7.82
C GLY A 91 8.43 -5.27 -8.45
N ALA A 92 8.18 -4.67 -9.63
CA ALA A 92 9.09 -3.70 -10.21
C ALA A 92 9.04 -2.37 -9.43
N SER A 93 10.15 -1.64 -9.39
CA SER A 93 10.17 -0.30 -8.80
C SER A 93 9.75 0.77 -9.82
N LEU A 94 9.24 1.90 -9.32
CA LEU A 94 8.79 2.99 -10.19
C LEU A 94 9.92 3.56 -11.04
N ASP A 95 11.11 3.73 -10.47
CA ASP A 95 12.27 4.25 -11.18
C ASP A 95 12.69 3.35 -12.34
N GLU A 96 12.66 2.03 -12.15
CA GLU A 96 12.93 1.08 -13.23
C GLU A 96 11.88 1.13 -14.33
N ALA A 97 10.60 1.23 -13.99
CA ALA A 97 9.53 1.32 -14.98
C ALA A 97 9.65 2.61 -15.81
N LEU A 98 10.02 3.72 -15.18
CA LEU A 98 10.16 5.02 -15.85
C LEU A 98 11.39 5.10 -16.78
N LYS A 99 12.40 4.27 -16.60
CA LYS A 99 13.55 4.24 -17.53
C LYS A 99 13.15 3.93 -18.97
N ASP A 100 12.08 3.16 -19.15
CA ASP A 100 11.61 2.81 -20.50
C ASP A 100 11.05 4.01 -21.27
N THR A 101 10.63 5.09 -20.60
CA THR A 101 10.03 6.26 -21.25
C THR A 101 10.97 6.95 -22.23
N THR A 102 12.26 7.00 -21.93
CA THR A 102 13.28 7.55 -22.83
C THR A 102 13.35 6.74 -24.12
N PHE A 103 13.27 5.42 -24.04
CA PHE A 103 13.34 4.53 -25.21
C PHE A 103 12.05 4.58 -26.03
N TYR A 104 10.88 4.64 -25.38
CA TYR A 104 9.63 4.88 -26.12
C TYR A 104 9.71 6.17 -26.93
N ARG A 105 10.16 7.26 -26.30
CA ARG A 105 10.33 8.54 -26.98
C ARG A 105 11.31 8.43 -28.15
N GLU A 106 12.46 7.79 -27.97
CA GLU A 106 13.45 7.58 -29.02
C GLU A 106 12.88 6.77 -30.19
N GLN A 107 12.22 5.65 -29.93
CA GLN A 107 11.68 4.78 -30.96
C GLN A 107 10.50 5.43 -31.71
N LEU A 108 9.62 6.17 -31.02
CA LEU A 108 8.56 6.94 -31.63
C LEU A 108 9.15 8.00 -32.58
N TRP A 109 10.11 8.80 -32.12
CA TRP A 109 10.74 9.81 -32.95
C TRP A 109 11.55 9.21 -34.11
N LYS A 110 12.12 8.03 -33.96
CA LYS A 110 12.76 7.30 -35.06
C LYS A 110 11.73 6.92 -36.12
N ALA A 111 10.63 6.35 -35.73
CA ALA A 111 9.53 5.96 -36.65
C ALA A 111 8.96 7.19 -37.38
N ILE A 112 8.69 8.27 -36.65
CA ILE A 112 8.21 9.54 -37.23
C ILE A 112 9.22 10.10 -38.24
N ARG A 113 10.50 10.13 -37.89
CA ARG A 113 11.57 10.67 -38.79
C ARG A 113 11.70 9.88 -40.09
N GLU A 114 11.55 8.56 -40.02
CA GLU A 114 11.63 7.69 -41.18
C GLU A 114 10.47 7.93 -42.15
N GLU A 115 9.27 8.20 -41.64
CA GLU A 115 8.08 8.45 -42.45
C GLU A 115 7.99 9.91 -42.92
N ALA A 116 8.44 10.86 -42.12
CA ALA A 116 8.30 12.29 -42.40
C ALA A 116 9.42 12.88 -43.30
N LYS A 117 10.22 12.06 -44.00
CA LYS A 117 11.41 12.53 -44.77
C LYS A 117 11.10 13.63 -45.77
N ASP A 118 9.97 13.55 -46.42
CA ASP A 118 9.55 14.46 -47.48
C ASP A 118 8.47 15.47 -47.00
N MET A 119 8.20 15.51 -45.68
CA MET A 119 7.18 16.39 -45.11
C MET A 119 7.76 17.77 -44.76
N PRO A 120 6.94 18.85 -44.78
CA PRO A 120 7.36 20.16 -44.34
C PRO A 120 7.82 20.17 -42.88
N ALA A 121 8.84 20.98 -42.56
CA ALA A 121 9.36 21.11 -41.20
C ALA A 121 8.30 21.54 -40.16
N ALA A 122 7.25 22.25 -40.57
CA ALA A 122 6.14 22.63 -39.73
C ALA A 122 5.41 21.41 -39.12
N VAL A 123 5.31 20.29 -39.84
CA VAL A 123 4.65 19.06 -39.38
C VAL A 123 5.33 18.51 -38.11
N PHE A 124 6.63 18.73 -37.95
CA PHE A 124 7.32 18.28 -36.74
C PHE A 124 6.85 19.02 -35.48
N PHE A 125 6.50 20.30 -35.58
CA PHE A 125 5.94 21.07 -34.46
C PHE A 125 4.52 20.59 -34.14
N ASP A 126 3.71 20.32 -35.16
CA ASP A 126 2.36 19.77 -34.97
C ASP A 126 2.42 18.39 -34.30
N VAL A 127 3.40 17.55 -34.66
CA VAL A 127 3.62 16.24 -33.99
C VAL A 127 4.06 16.40 -32.54
N LEU A 128 4.96 17.35 -32.25
CA LEU A 128 5.40 17.66 -30.88
C LEU A 128 4.22 18.09 -30.00
N ASP A 129 3.35 18.97 -30.53
CA ASP A 129 2.18 19.49 -29.81
C ASP A 129 1.18 18.39 -29.45
N VAL A 130 1.24 17.24 -30.12
CA VAL A 130 0.40 16.05 -29.81
C VAL A 130 1.15 15.05 -28.94
N ILE A 131 2.36 14.62 -29.35
CA ILE A 131 3.08 13.50 -28.74
C ILE A 131 3.59 13.84 -27.33
N ASP A 132 4.14 15.04 -27.14
CA ASP A 132 4.75 15.39 -25.84
C ASP A 132 3.70 15.50 -24.72
N PRO A 133 2.54 16.19 -24.87
CA PRO A 133 1.51 16.18 -23.84
C PRO A 133 0.94 14.78 -23.54
N LEU A 134 0.80 13.91 -24.55
CA LEU A 134 0.35 12.55 -24.35
C LEU A 134 1.37 11.71 -23.57
N MET A 135 2.67 11.87 -23.88
CA MET A 135 3.75 11.19 -23.15
C MET A 135 3.82 11.65 -21.69
N ASP A 136 3.75 12.94 -21.46
CA ASP A 136 3.77 13.51 -20.11
C ASP A 136 2.56 13.05 -19.30
N HIS A 137 1.38 13.00 -19.91
CA HIS A 137 0.17 12.50 -19.29
C HIS A 137 0.26 10.99 -18.97
N ALA A 138 0.88 10.20 -19.85
CA ALA A 138 1.10 8.78 -19.62
C ALA A 138 2.04 8.54 -18.42
N ILE A 139 3.15 9.28 -18.36
CA ILE A 139 4.09 9.24 -17.23
C ILE A 139 3.37 9.63 -15.93
N TYR A 140 2.59 10.70 -15.96
CA TYR A 140 1.82 11.16 -14.80
C TYR A 140 0.82 10.11 -14.32
N SER A 141 -0.05 9.62 -15.21
CA SER A 141 -1.11 8.67 -14.88
C SER A 141 -0.57 7.34 -14.36
N PHE A 142 0.49 6.82 -15.00
CA PHE A 142 1.20 5.62 -14.55
C PHE A 142 1.83 5.82 -13.16
N SER A 143 2.56 6.93 -12.98
CA SER A 143 3.27 7.22 -11.73
C SER A 143 2.30 7.41 -10.56
N LEU A 144 1.20 8.13 -10.79
CA LEU A 144 0.17 8.36 -9.78
C LEU A 144 -0.42 7.02 -9.30
N THR A 145 -0.84 6.17 -10.23
CA THR A 145 -1.43 4.86 -9.89
C THR A 145 -0.44 3.95 -9.17
N PHE A 146 0.83 3.97 -9.61
CA PHE A 146 1.88 3.19 -8.95
C PHE A 146 2.06 3.63 -7.49
N VAL A 147 2.12 4.95 -7.24
CA VAL A 147 2.24 5.52 -5.90
C VAL A 147 1.01 5.18 -5.04
N GLU A 148 -0.20 5.31 -5.59
CA GLU A 148 -1.45 4.94 -4.90
C GLU A 148 -1.48 3.45 -4.50
N ALA A 149 -1.06 2.56 -5.42
CA ALA A 149 -0.96 1.12 -5.13
C ALA A 149 0.05 0.83 -4.01
N HIS A 150 1.18 1.53 -4.02
CA HIS A 150 2.21 1.40 -2.98
C HIS A 150 1.70 1.90 -1.62
N GLN A 151 1.06 3.07 -1.57
CA GLN A 151 0.47 3.62 -0.34
C GLN A 151 -0.59 2.69 0.24
N LYS A 152 -1.49 2.17 -0.61
CA LYS A 152 -2.51 1.21 -0.18
C LYS A 152 -1.90 -0.07 0.39
N SER A 153 -0.82 -0.56 -0.19
CA SER A 153 -0.11 -1.74 0.33
C SER A 153 0.52 -1.47 1.70
N LEU A 154 1.13 -0.28 1.89
CA LEU A 154 1.67 0.13 3.18
C LEU A 154 0.57 0.28 4.25
N GLU A 155 -0.57 0.88 3.91
CA GLU A 155 -1.71 0.98 4.81
C GLU A 155 -2.25 -0.39 5.22
N ASN A 156 -2.42 -1.30 4.26
CA ASN A 156 -2.86 -2.66 4.54
C ASN A 156 -1.87 -3.40 5.47
N ALA A 157 -0.57 -3.26 5.21
CA ALA A 157 0.46 -3.85 6.06
C ALA A 157 0.45 -3.24 7.48
N LYS A 158 0.27 -1.91 7.59
CA LYS A 158 0.14 -1.22 8.87
C LYS A 158 -1.09 -1.72 9.64
N THR A 159 -2.24 -1.80 8.99
CA THR A 159 -3.48 -2.31 9.59
C THR A 159 -3.30 -3.75 10.10
N ALA A 160 -2.74 -4.63 9.27
CA ALA A 160 -2.47 -6.01 9.69
C ALA A 160 -1.51 -6.11 10.89
N LEU A 161 -0.48 -5.26 10.95
CA LEU A 161 0.41 -5.17 12.11
C LEU A 161 -0.32 -4.66 13.36
N LEU A 162 -1.20 -3.68 13.21
CA LEU A 162 -1.99 -3.14 14.31
C LEU A 162 -2.96 -4.19 14.86
N GLU A 163 -3.68 -4.93 14.02
CA GLU A 163 -4.57 -6.03 14.42
C GLU A 163 -3.82 -7.12 15.23
N LEU A 164 -2.59 -7.47 14.80
CA LEU A 164 -1.74 -8.41 15.53
C LEU A 164 -1.19 -7.83 16.84
N SER A 165 -1.23 -6.52 17.01
CA SER A 165 -0.63 -5.83 18.18
C SER A 165 -1.50 -5.84 19.44
N VAL A 166 -2.75 -6.32 19.34
CA VAL A 166 -3.74 -6.38 20.44
C VAL A 166 -4.31 -7.79 20.60
N PRO A 167 -3.48 -8.82 20.82
CA PRO A 167 -3.99 -10.17 20.97
C PRO A 167 -4.54 -10.41 22.37
N VAL A 168 -5.84 -10.67 22.49
CA VAL A 168 -6.39 -11.27 23.71
C VAL A 168 -6.15 -12.79 23.65
N VAL A 169 -5.29 -13.30 24.49
CA VAL A 169 -4.93 -14.71 24.55
C VAL A 169 -5.77 -15.41 25.61
N PRO A 170 -6.63 -16.39 25.24
CA PRO A 170 -7.38 -17.15 26.23
C PRO A 170 -6.44 -18.04 27.07
N LEU A 171 -6.54 -17.98 28.39
CA LEU A 171 -5.76 -18.82 29.30
C LEU A 171 -6.55 -20.02 29.81
N MET A 172 -7.83 -19.81 30.09
CA MET A 172 -8.79 -20.83 30.53
C MET A 172 -10.22 -20.32 30.27
N PRO A 173 -11.26 -21.16 30.39
CA PRO A 173 -12.64 -20.71 30.19
C PRO A 173 -12.97 -19.46 31.02
N GLY A 174 -13.39 -18.39 30.34
CA GLY A 174 -13.75 -17.11 30.95
C GLY A 174 -12.56 -16.22 31.36
N VAL A 175 -11.32 -16.63 31.13
CA VAL A 175 -10.12 -15.85 31.51
C VAL A 175 -9.20 -15.66 30.32
N GLY A 176 -8.85 -14.40 30.04
CA GLY A 176 -7.89 -14.03 29.02
C GLY A 176 -6.76 -13.17 29.57
N VAL A 177 -5.70 -13.03 28.80
CA VAL A 177 -4.63 -12.06 29.02
C VAL A 177 -4.46 -11.20 27.77
N LEU A 178 -4.27 -9.91 27.99
CA LEU A 178 -3.90 -8.94 26.98
C LEU A 178 -2.50 -8.43 27.29
N PRO A 179 -1.47 -8.95 26.61
CA PRO A 179 -0.10 -8.48 26.76
C PRO A 179 0.11 -7.22 25.91
N LEU A 180 0.40 -6.08 26.56
CA LEU A 180 0.78 -4.86 25.89
C LEU A 180 2.31 -4.77 25.80
N VAL A 181 2.85 -4.72 24.59
CA VAL A 181 4.28 -4.66 24.34
C VAL A 181 4.61 -3.48 23.44
N GLY A 182 5.68 -2.76 23.77
CA GLY A 182 6.15 -1.60 23.01
C GLY A 182 5.42 -0.31 23.35
N ASN A 183 5.51 0.67 22.45
CA ASN A 183 4.82 1.95 22.63
C ASN A 183 3.35 1.82 22.24
N VAL A 184 2.50 2.43 23.06
CA VAL A 184 1.07 2.58 22.75
C VAL A 184 0.87 4.03 22.33
N ASP A 185 0.49 4.26 21.08
CA ASP A 185 0.08 5.55 20.57
C ASP A 185 -1.46 5.66 20.53
N THR A 186 -1.99 6.80 20.12
CA THR A 186 -3.43 7.06 20.11
C THR A 186 -4.19 6.12 19.16
N GLU A 187 -3.61 5.79 18.01
CA GLU A 187 -4.24 4.91 17.02
C GLU A 187 -4.33 3.47 17.56
N ARG A 188 -3.23 2.98 18.13
CA ARG A 188 -3.20 1.67 18.78
C ARG A 188 -4.10 1.60 20.02
N ALA A 189 -4.21 2.69 20.79
CA ALA A 189 -5.10 2.76 21.96
C ALA A 189 -6.59 2.71 21.57
N GLN A 190 -6.96 3.30 20.44
CA GLN A 190 -8.33 3.19 19.92
C GLN A 190 -8.65 1.76 19.45
N LEU A 191 -7.75 1.15 18.68
CA LEU A 191 -7.90 -0.24 18.25
C LEU A 191 -7.95 -1.19 19.43
N LEU A 192 -7.15 -0.92 20.49
CA LEU A 192 -7.18 -1.66 21.75
C LEU A 192 -8.59 -1.70 22.36
N MET A 193 -9.31 -0.58 22.32
CA MET A 193 -10.67 -0.50 22.82
C MET A 193 -11.61 -1.46 22.06
N GLU A 194 -11.62 -1.31 20.72
CA GLU A 194 -12.52 -2.06 19.85
C GLU A 194 -12.24 -3.56 19.89
N GLU A 195 -11.00 -3.95 19.68
CA GLU A 195 -10.58 -5.36 19.64
C GLU A 195 -10.72 -6.06 21.00
N THR A 196 -10.37 -5.38 22.09
CA THR A 196 -10.46 -5.99 23.42
C THR A 196 -11.92 -6.26 23.81
N LEU A 197 -12.84 -5.35 23.51
CA LEU A 197 -14.26 -5.55 23.79
C LEU A 197 -14.85 -6.66 22.91
N ASP A 198 -14.54 -6.68 21.62
CA ASP A 198 -15.01 -7.72 20.70
C ASP A 198 -14.51 -9.11 21.13
N GLN A 199 -13.22 -9.24 21.43
CA GLN A 199 -12.62 -10.48 21.90
C GLN A 199 -13.18 -10.90 23.28
N ALA A 200 -13.41 -9.95 24.17
CA ALA A 200 -14.01 -10.24 25.48
C ALA A 200 -15.39 -10.89 25.36
N VAL A 201 -16.22 -10.39 24.44
CA VAL A 201 -17.55 -10.95 24.14
C VAL A 201 -17.44 -12.30 23.43
N LYS A 202 -16.63 -12.39 22.37
CA LYS A 202 -16.43 -13.64 21.60
C LYS A 202 -15.93 -14.79 22.46
N LEU A 203 -14.97 -14.52 23.35
CA LEU A 203 -14.38 -15.52 24.25
C LEU A 203 -15.16 -15.68 25.54
N LYS A 204 -16.28 -14.97 25.73
CA LYS A 204 -17.12 -14.99 26.92
C LYS A 204 -16.30 -14.78 28.20
N LEU A 205 -15.43 -13.77 28.18
CA LEU A 205 -14.55 -13.50 29.31
C LEU A 205 -15.35 -12.97 30.53
N THR A 206 -14.95 -13.42 31.70
CA THR A 206 -15.35 -12.86 33.00
C THR A 206 -14.21 -12.10 33.66
N HIS A 207 -12.96 -12.45 33.29
CA HIS A 207 -11.75 -11.81 33.77
C HIS A 207 -10.76 -11.59 32.63
N LEU A 208 -10.15 -10.41 32.59
CA LEU A 208 -9.08 -10.09 31.68
C LEU A 208 -7.86 -9.58 32.44
N ILE A 209 -6.72 -10.20 32.22
CA ILE A 209 -5.44 -9.74 32.77
C ILE A 209 -4.83 -8.77 31.78
N PHE A 210 -4.63 -7.53 32.20
CA PHE A 210 -4.01 -6.46 31.42
C PHE A 210 -2.52 -6.39 31.80
N ASP A 211 -1.66 -6.99 30.99
CA ASP A 211 -0.23 -7.03 31.29
C ASP A 211 0.51 -5.90 30.56
N VAL A 212 0.95 -4.90 31.34
CA VAL A 212 1.67 -3.73 30.85
C VAL A 212 3.18 -3.81 31.07
N SER A 213 3.70 -5.00 31.40
CA SER A 213 5.14 -5.21 31.66
C SER A 213 6.05 -4.87 30.48
N GLY A 214 5.52 -4.98 29.25
CA GLY A 214 6.20 -4.65 28.00
C GLY A 214 6.07 -3.19 27.58
N VAL A 215 5.34 -2.35 28.32
CA VAL A 215 5.14 -0.93 27.99
C VAL A 215 6.25 -0.10 28.66
N MET A 216 7.00 0.67 27.87
CA MET A 216 8.11 1.48 28.40
C MET A 216 7.68 2.90 28.79
N ILE A 217 6.83 3.52 28.00
CA ILE A 217 6.38 4.90 28.17
C ILE A 217 4.86 4.94 27.98
N VAL A 218 4.18 5.61 28.89
CA VAL A 218 2.75 5.92 28.80
C VAL A 218 2.62 7.42 28.93
N ASP A 219 2.17 8.09 27.88
CA ASP A 219 1.78 9.49 27.96
C ASP A 219 0.37 9.65 28.55
N THR A 220 -0.01 10.89 28.83
CA THR A 220 -1.29 11.22 29.44
C THR A 220 -2.49 10.70 28.64
N MET A 221 -2.42 10.84 27.32
CA MET A 221 -3.51 10.46 26.42
C MET A 221 -3.68 8.94 26.37
N VAL A 222 -2.58 8.23 26.27
CA VAL A 222 -2.57 6.75 26.27
C VAL A 222 -3.08 6.18 27.60
N ALA A 223 -2.63 6.76 28.73
CA ALA A 223 -3.13 6.35 30.03
C ALA A 223 -4.67 6.51 30.13
N ASP A 224 -5.19 7.66 29.74
CA ASP A 224 -6.65 7.91 29.71
C ASP A 224 -7.40 6.89 28.83
N GLN A 225 -6.86 6.55 27.65
CA GLN A 225 -7.47 5.55 26.78
C GLN A 225 -7.45 4.15 27.39
N LEU A 226 -6.34 3.72 28.02
CA LEU A 226 -6.30 2.43 28.71
C LEU A 226 -7.34 2.33 29.82
N PHE A 227 -7.56 3.41 30.59
CA PHE A 227 -8.60 3.45 31.61
C PHE A 227 -10.00 3.42 31.03
N LYS A 228 -10.24 4.04 29.88
CA LYS A 228 -11.50 3.94 29.17
C LYS A 228 -11.78 2.50 28.71
N VAL A 229 -10.75 1.76 28.22
CA VAL A 229 -10.89 0.33 27.89
C VAL A 229 -11.31 -0.49 29.11
N ILE A 230 -10.63 -0.29 30.25
CA ILE A 230 -10.93 -0.99 31.49
C ILE A 230 -12.37 -0.68 31.98
N SER A 231 -12.77 0.58 31.90
CA SER A 231 -14.13 1.00 32.25
C SER A 231 -15.17 0.36 31.34
N ALA A 232 -14.94 0.32 30.06
CA ALA A 232 -15.82 -0.30 29.07
C ALA A 232 -15.95 -1.83 29.30
N LEU A 233 -14.84 -2.52 29.60
CA LEU A 233 -14.85 -3.93 29.98
C LEU A 233 -15.68 -4.18 31.23
N SER A 234 -15.59 -3.32 32.24
CA SER A 234 -16.42 -3.41 33.46
C SER A 234 -17.90 -3.28 33.14
N LEU A 235 -18.31 -2.42 32.20
CA LEU A 235 -19.70 -2.25 31.76
C LEU A 235 -20.28 -3.52 31.10
N VAL A 236 -19.41 -4.28 30.40
CA VAL A 236 -19.83 -5.59 29.82
C VAL A 236 -19.61 -6.77 30.75
N GLY A 237 -19.30 -6.50 32.02
CA GLY A 237 -19.20 -7.52 33.07
C GLY A 237 -17.85 -8.22 33.17
N VAL A 238 -16.83 -7.72 32.51
CA VAL A 238 -15.46 -8.28 32.55
C VAL A 238 -14.64 -7.56 33.63
N LYS A 239 -14.16 -8.31 34.63
CA LYS A 239 -13.27 -7.78 35.66
C LYS A 239 -11.83 -7.74 35.14
N THR A 240 -11.20 -6.58 35.27
CA THR A 240 -9.81 -6.38 34.83
C THR A 240 -8.84 -6.48 35.99
N ILE A 241 -7.73 -7.19 35.77
CA ILE A 241 -6.59 -7.25 36.68
C ILE A 241 -5.37 -6.67 35.93
N MET A 242 -4.79 -5.60 36.45
CA MET A 242 -3.55 -5.05 35.87
C MET A 242 -2.31 -5.72 36.45
N THR A 243 -1.32 -5.99 35.57
CA THR A 243 -0.05 -6.58 35.96
C THR A 243 1.14 -5.89 35.30
N GLY A 244 2.31 -5.98 35.92
CA GLY A 244 3.55 -5.51 35.32
C GLY A 244 3.70 -4.00 35.26
N ILE A 245 2.99 -3.24 36.12
CA ILE A 245 3.13 -1.78 36.17
C ILE A 245 4.53 -1.43 36.65
N ARG A 246 5.30 -0.77 35.79
CA ARG A 246 6.62 -0.28 36.10
C ARG A 246 6.56 1.00 36.93
N PRO A 247 7.62 1.34 37.72
CA PRO A 247 7.64 2.56 38.53
C PRO A 247 7.37 3.83 37.75
N GLU A 248 7.89 3.94 36.52
CA GLU A 248 7.73 5.10 35.65
C GLU A 248 6.26 5.26 35.22
N VAL A 249 5.63 4.15 34.88
CA VAL A 249 4.21 4.09 34.50
C VAL A 249 3.32 4.42 35.71
N ALA A 250 3.64 3.86 36.89
CA ALA A 250 2.92 4.13 38.12
C ALA A 250 3.03 5.64 38.51
N HIS A 251 4.22 6.23 38.39
CA HIS A 251 4.41 7.66 38.63
C HIS A 251 3.55 8.52 37.72
N THR A 252 3.52 8.21 36.42
CA THR A 252 2.67 8.90 35.43
C THR A 252 1.20 8.79 35.81
N MET A 253 0.71 7.59 36.12
CA MET A 253 -0.70 7.36 36.50
C MET A 253 -1.10 8.18 37.73
N VAL A 254 -0.27 8.22 38.76
CA VAL A 254 -0.52 9.01 40.00
C VAL A 254 -0.52 10.52 39.69
N THR A 255 0.45 10.99 38.90
CA THR A 255 0.56 12.42 38.53
C THR A 255 -0.66 12.89 37.73
N LEU A 256 -1.23 12.00 36.92
CA LEU A 256 -2.45 12.27 36.14
C LEU A 256 -3.75 12.16 36.97
N GLY A 257 -3.68 11.79 38.24
CA GLY A 257 -4.84 11.61 39.08
C GLY A 257 -5.75 10.46 38.66
N LEU A 258 -5.20 9.46 37.94
CA LEU A 258 -5.98 8.31 37.49
C LEU A 258 -6.39 7.46 38.70
N ASN A 259 -7.68 7.24 38.86
CA ASN A 259 -8.22 6.48 39.97
C ASN A 259 -8.17 4.98 39.63
N LEU A 260 -7.38 4.23 40.40
CA LEU A 260 -7.28 2.76 40.33
C LEU A 260 -8.29 2.06 41.29
N GLU A 261 -9.18 2.80 41.93
CA GLU A 261 -10.21 2.21 42.79
C GLU A 261 -11.09 1.23 42.00
N GLY A 262 -11.21 0.00 42.51
CA GLY A 262 -11.94 -1.07 41.84
C GLY A 262 -11.13 -1.87 40.80
N ILE A 263 -9.91 -1.46 40.48
CA ILE A 263 -9.02 -2.23 39.59
C ILE A 263 -8.03 -3.02 40.45
N MET A 264 -8.08 -4.35 40.33
CA MET A 264 -7.10 -5.20 41.01
C MET A 264 -5.73 -5.08 40.33
N VAL A 265 -4.70 -4.81 41.14
CA VAL A 265 -3.31 -4.72 40.63
C VAL A 265 -2.48 -5.84 41.26
N LYS A 266 -1.72 -6.55 40.43
CA LYS A 266 -0.76 -7.59 40.84
C LYS A 266 0.60 -7.30 40.23
N SER A 267 1.69 -7.76 40.86
CA SER A 267 3.04 -7.45 40.37
C SER A 267 3.40 -8.16 39.05
N ASN A 268 2.80 -9.29 38.77
CA ASN A 268 3.06 -10.09 37.56
C ASN A 268 1.86 -11.01 37.18
N LEU A 269 1.92 -11.55 35.97
CA LEU A 269 0.90 -12.43 35.38
C LEU A 269 0.62 -13.66 36.28
N HIS A 270 1.65 -14.26 36.86
CA HIS A 270 1.52 -15.44 37.71
C HIS A 270 0.63 -15.15 38.94
N GLN A 271 0.85 -14.02 39.60
CA GLN A 271 0.05 -13.63 40.77
C GLN A 271 -1.41 -13.31 40.39
N ALA A 272 -1.61 -12.64 39.24
CA ALA A 272 -2.97 -12.38 38.75
C ALA A 272 -3.73 -13.67 38.44
N PHE A 273 -3.07 -14.60 37.76
CA PHE A 273 -3.68 -15.90 37.44
C PHE A 273 -4.04 -16.73 38.70
N LYS A 274 -3.13 -16.77 39.65
CA LYS A 274 -3.38 -17.45 40.95
C LYS A 274 -4.56 -16.84 41.71
N GLU A 275 -4.70 -15.52 41.69
CA GLU A 275 -5.83 -14.83 42.31
C GLU A 275 -7.17 -15.22 41.66
N ILE A 276 -7.20 -15.25 40.31
CA ILE A 276 -8.43 -15.67 39.59
C ILE A 276 -8.78 -17.10 39.93
N GLN A 277 -7.80 -18.02 40.00
CA GLN A 277 -8.06 -19.40 40.39
C GLN A 277 -8.67 -19.51 41.81
N ASN A 278 -8.15 -18.70 42.75
CA ASN A 278 -8.69 -18.65 44.11
C ASN A 278 -10.15 -18.15 44.13
N LEU A 279 -10.48 -17.13 43.32
CA LEU A 279 -11.81 -16.57 43.21
C LEU A 279 -12.85 -17.52 42.55
N GLN A 280 -12.37 -18.41 41.66
CA GLN A 280 -13.24 -19.41 41.03
C GLN A 280 -13.49 -20.64 41.90
N ASN A 281 -12.63 -20.90 42.88
CA ASN A 281 -12.72 -22.02 43.80
C ASN A 281 -13.39 -21.66 45.13
N ALA A 282 -13.73 -20.38 45.34
CA ALA A 282 -14.43 -19.87 46.52
C ALA A 282 -15.91 -19.72 46.26
#